data_1d6da69c8c42bf78fb6973333ec8a6b1
#
_entry.id   1d6da69c8c42bf78fb6973333ec8a6b1
#
_cell.length_a   1.000
_cell.length_b   1.000
_cell.length_c   1.000
_cell.angle_alpha   90.00
_cell.angle_beta   90.00
_cell.angle_gamma   90.00
#
_symmetry.space_group_name_H-M   'P 1'
#
loop_
_entity.id
_entity.type
_entity.pdbx_description
1 polymer ?
#
loop_
_entity_poly.entity_id
_entity_poly.type
_entity_poly.pdbx_seq_one_letter_code
_entity_poly.pdbx_strand_id
1 'polypeptide(L)'
;MTNKNKISWNLGAEAYSKKFHKDEIIKGILKNPKQVFHATTWEQIKRYVPEFSGKKICVPSSGDNHAVFAFAQLGAQVTSCDISEKQLENAYSVAKKYNLDNSIEFVCQDTMELDKIEDNTYDFVFTSNGVHVWINDLLAMYKNIYRVIKPNGVYIMHEIHPFQRPFNDDAHIIKPYDKIGPFEDEQEITYHWRLMDIFNAITTSGLNIEHTEEMFCEKDYEEPFWLSLDDILKGITATKEEVDRMHDWKINPMAAIPNWLNVVAIKR
;
A
#
# COMPACT_ATOMS: atom_id res chain seq x y z
N MET A 1 -1.20 8.72 13.09
CA MET A 1 0.23 8.76 12.63
C MET A 1 0.95 9.91 13.31
N THR A 2 2.27 9.89 13.45
CA THR A 2 2.98 10.96 14.15
C THR A 2 3.16 12.20 13.28
N ASN A 3 3.24 13.39 13.90
CA ASN A 3 3.55 14.62 13.16
C ASN A 3 4.92 14.55 12.46
N LYS A 4 5.87 13.79 13.02
CA LYS A 4 7.20 13.53 12.46
C LYS A 4 7.10 12.80 11.11
N ASN A 5 6.29 11.74 11.04
CA ASN A 5 6.05 11.00 9.80
C ASN A 5 5.38 11.86 8.72
N LYS A 6 4.42 12.70 9.12
CA LYS A 6 3.79 13.67 8.21
C LYS A 6 4.81 14.62 7.59
N ILE A 7 5.71 15.17 8.40
CA ILE A 7 6.78 16.07 7.92
C ILE A 7 7.70 15.33 6.96
N SER A 8 8.14 14.11 7.30
CA SER A 8 8.99 13.27 6.44
C SER A 8 8.33 13.01 5.07
N TRP A 9 7.07 12.59 5.05
CA TRP A 9 6.34 12.35 3.82
C TRP A 9 6.15 13.61 2.98
N ASN A 10 5.90 14.76 3.60
CA ASN A 10 5.81 16.03 2.89
C ASN A 10 7.17 16.44 2.27
N LEU A 11 8.28 16.22 2.96
CA LEU A 11 9.62 16.50 2.44
C LEU A 11 9.99 15.58 1.26
N GLY A 12 9.63 14.30 1.33
CA GLY A 12 9.91 13.31 0.28
C GLY A 12 8.99 13.41 -0.95
N ALA A 13 7.85 14.09 -0.85
CA ALA A 13 6.77 14.03 -1.83
C ALA A 13 7.19 14.39 -3.27
N GLU A 14 8.03 15.42 -3.44
CA GLU A 14 8.49 15.84 -4.77
C GLU A 14 9.38 14.77 -5.43
N ALA A 15 10.26 14.15 -4.65
CA ALA A 15 11.16 13.11 -5.13
C ALA A 15 10.39 11.86 -5.56
N TYR A 16 9.42 11.44 -4.76
CA TYR A 16 8.53 10.33 -5.09
C TYR A 16 7.72 10.61 -6.36
N SER A 17 7.11 11.80 -6.47
CA SER A 17 6.33 12.17 -7.65
C SER A 17 7.19 12.18 -8.94
N LYS A 18 8.40 12.72 -8.91
CA LYS A 18 9.33 12.69 -10.04
C LYS A 18 9.67 11.28 -10.50
N LYS A 19 9.70 10.31 -9.59
CA LYS A 19 9.98 8.93 -9.92
C LYS A 19 8.75 8.18 -10.42
N PHE A 20 7.68 8.19 -9.63
CA PHE A 20 6.53 7.31 -9.82
C PHE A 20 5.44 7.90 -10.72
N HIS A 21 5.40 9.24 -10.91
CA HIS A 21 4.41 9.90 -11.75
C HIS A 21 4.94 10.31 -13.12
N LYS A 22 5.95 9.63 -13.63
CA LYS A 22 6.41 9.82 -15.02
C LYS A 22 5.30 9.49 -16.00
N ASP A 23 5.24 10.26 -17.09
CA ASP A 23 4.18 10.12 -18.10
C ASP A 23 4.07 8.72 -18.69
N GLU A 24 5.18 8.06 -18.95
CA GLU A 24 5.19 6.69 -19.46
C GLU A 24 4.59 5.70 -18.47
N ILE A 25 4.86 5.87 -17.16
CA ILE A 25 4.30 5.02 -16.10
C ILE A 25 2.79 5.22 -16.03
N ILE A 26 2.33 6.47 -15.90
CA ILE A 26 0.90 6.76 -15.78
C ILE A 26 0.14 6.32 -17.05
N LYS A 27 0.65 6.60 -18.25
CA LYS A 27 0.05 6.11 -19.51
C LYS A 27 -0.01 4.58 -19.57
N GLY A 28 1.02 3.90 -19.06
CA GLY A 28 1.03 2.45 -18.93
C GLY A 28 -0.11 1.96 -18.04
N ILE A 29 -0.29 2.55 -16.85
CA ILE A 29 -1.38 2.25 -15.91
C ILE A 29 -2.75 2.45 -16.57
N LEU A 30 -2.95 3.59 -17.23
CA LEU A 30 -4.22 3.88 -17.90
C LEU A 30 -4.55 2.90 -19.02
N LYS A 31 -3.53 2.38 -19.71
CA LYS A 31 -3.68 1.35 -20.75
C LYS A 31 -3.92 -0.04 -20.15
N ASN A 32 -3.28 -0.36 -19.04
CA ASN A 32 -3.34 -1.67 -18.39
C ASN A 32 -3.36 -1.53 -16.86
N PRO A 33 -4.52 -1.18 -16.25
CA PRO A 33 -4.61 -0.92 -14.81
C PRO A 33 -4.16 -2.09 -13.92
N LYS A 34 -4.28 -3.33 -14.39
CA LYS A 34 -3.89 -4.52 -13.60
C LYS A 34 -2.39 -4.57 -13.28
N GLN A 35 -1.54 -3.93 -14.06
CA GLN A 35 -0.08 -3.94 -13.84
C GLN A 35 0.38 -3.27 -12.55
N VAL A 36 -0.51 -2.51 -11.90
CA VAL A 36 -0.26 -1.86 -10.60
C VAL A 36 -0.26 -2.86 -9.46
N PHE A 37 -0.85 -4.03 -9.65
CA PHE A 37 -1.09 -5.01 -8.62
C PHE A 37 -0.23 -6.26 -8.85
N HIS A 38 0.26 -6.84 -7.76
CA HIS A 38 0.77 -8.21 -7.79
C HIS A 38 -0.29 -9.14 -8.37
N ALA A 39 0.09 -10.12 -9.22
CA ALA A 39 -0.87 -10.95 -9.95
C ALA A 39 -1.88 -11.63 -9.02
N THR A 40 -1.41 -12.24 -7.93
CA THR A 40 -2.28 -12.86 -6.91
C THR A 40 -3.23 -11.84 -6.28
N THR A 41 -2.74 -10.65 -5.94
CA THR A 41 -3.59 -9.58 -5.36
C THR A 41 -4.66 -9.15 -6.37
N TRP A 42 -4.31 -9.03 -7.64
CA TRP A 42 -5.28 -8.72 -8.69
C TRP A 42 -6.36 -9.79 -8.83
N GLU A 43 -5.99 -11.07 -8.78
CA GLU A 43 -6.95 -12.17 -8.80
C GLU A 43 -7.93 -12.11 -7.61
N GLN A 44 -7.44 -11.81 -6.40
CA GLN A 44 -8.31 -11.60 -5.23
C GLN A 44 -9.22 -10.38 -5.41
N ILE A 45 -8.68 -9.25 -5.90
CA ILE A 45 -9.48 -8.07 -6.20
C ILE A 45 -10.61 -8.44 -7.17
N LYS A 46 -10.31 -9.10 -8.28
CA LYS A 46 -11.33 -9.49 -9.28
C LYS A 46 -12.34 -10.53 -8.78
N ARG A 47 -11.91 -11.41 -7.86
CA ARG A 47 -12.79 -12.41 -7.25
C ARG A 47 -13.85 -11.77 -6.36
N TYR A 48 -13.47 -10.77 -5.55
CA TYR A 48 -14.35 -10.14 -4.57
C TYR A 48 -14.99 -8.84 -5.08
N VAL A 49 -14.35 -8.17 -6.04
CA VAL A 49 -14.82 -6.93 -6.68
C VAL A 49 -14.77 -7.12 -8.20
N PRO A 50 -15.67 -7.94 -8.79
CA PRO A 50 -15.62 -8.28 -10.21
C PRO A 50 -15.87 -7.08 -11.13
N GLU A 51 -16.63 -6.08 -10.66
CA GLU A 51 -16.97 -4.86 -11.40
C GLU A 51 -16.61 -3.63 -10.58
N PHE A 52 -15.97 -2.65 -11.23
CA PHE A 52 -15.55 -1.40 -10.60
C PHE A 52 -16.46 -0.22 -10.94
N SER A 53 -17.14 -0.28 -12.10
CA SER A 53 -18.00 0.82 -12.56
C SER A 53 -19.07 1.15 -11.52
N GLY A 54 -19.10 2.43 -11.09
CA GLY A 54 -20.04 2.92 -10.09
C GLY A 54 -19.75 2.49 -8.65
N LYS A 55 -18.69 1.72 -8.39
CA LYS A 55 -18.27 1.37 -7.03
C LYS A 55 -17.57 2.54 -6.36
N LYS A 56 -17.81 2.69 -5.06
CA LYS A 56 -17.05 3.61 -4.20
C LYS A 56 -15.89 2.86 -3.55
N ILE A 57 -14.67 3.32 -3.79
CA ILE A 57 -13.44 2.70 -3.30
C ILE A 57 -12.67 3.72 -2.45
N CYS A 58 -12.20 3.30 -1.28
CA CYS A 58 -11.29 4.10 -0.47
C CYS A 58 -9.89 3.49 -0.47
N VAL A 59 -8.87 4.32 -0.65
CA VAL A 59 -7.45 3.96 -0.53
C VAL A 59 -6.85 4.84 0.58
N PRO A 60 -6.94 4.40 1.85
CA PRO A 60 -6.34 5.12 2.96
C PRO A 60 -4.83 4.92 3.00
N SER A 61 -4.08 5.89 3.51
CA SER A 61 -2.62 5.97 3.45
C SER A 61 -2.11 5.77 2.02
N SER A 62 -2.75 6.50 1.09
CA SER A 62 -2.53 6.30 -0.35
C SER A 62 -1.17 6.82 -0.82
N GLY A 63 -0.65 7.88 -0.21
CA GLY A 63 0.55 8.53 -0.71
C GLY A 63 0.44 8.83 -2.21
N ASP A 64 1.40 8.40 -2.99
CA ASP A 64 1.39 8.41 -4.45
C ASP A 64 1.08 7.03 -5.07
N ASN A 65 0.20 6.28 -4.42
CA ASN A 65 -0.21 4.94 -4.80
C ASN A 65 -0.93 4.91 -6.16
N HIS A 66 -0.35 4.21 -7.11
CA HIS A 66 -0.91 4.03 -8.45
C HIS A 66 -2.27 3.33 -8.50
N ALA A 67 -2.63 2.57 -7.46
CA ALA A 67 -3.93 1.90 -7.36
C ALA A 67 -5.09 2.91 -7.41
N VAL A 68 -4.90 4.14 -6.93
CA VAL A 68 -5.89 5.22 -7.01
C VAL A 68 -6.26 5.51 -8.46
N PHE A 69 -5.24 5.67 -9.34
CA PHE A 69 -5.47 5.93 -10.76
C PHE A 69 -6.00 4.70 -11.50
N ALA A 70 -5.53 3.52 -11.13
CA ALA A 70 -5.99 2.26 -11.71
C ALA A 70 -7.48 2.03 -11.46
N PHE A 71 -7.95 2.19 -10.22
CA PHE A 71 -9.37 2.04 -9.90
C PHE A 71 -10.24 3.11 -10.56
N ALA A 72 -9.79 4.37 -10.60
CA ALA A 72 -10.51 5.43 -11.31
C ALA A 72 -10.62 5.14 -12.80
N GLN A 73 -9.55 4.66 -13.45
CA GLN A 73 -9.54 4.26 -14.86
C GLN A 73 -10.49 3.09 -15.13
N LEU A 74 -10.72 2.22 -14.15
CA LEU A 74 -11.68 1.11 -14.24
C LEU A 74 -13.14 1.54 -13.98
N GLY A 75 -13.38 2.83 -13.77
CA GLY A 75 -14.70 3.42 -13.61
C GLY A 75 -15.24 3.51 -12.19
N ALA A 76 -14.38 3.33 -11.18
CA ALA A 76 -14.75 3.54 -9.79
C ALA A 76 -14.75 5.03 -9.41
N GLN A 77 -15.52 5.38 -8.37
CA GLN A 77 -15.37 6.61 -7.62
C GLN A 77 -14.40 6.34 -6.47
N VAL A 78 -13.23 6.97 -6.50
CA VAL A 78 -12.13 6.68 -5.58
C VAL A 78 -11.95 7.82 -4.59
N THR A 79 -11.80 7.50 -3.31
CA THR A 79 -11.32 8.44 -2.29
C THR A 79 -9.90 8.07 -1.92
N SER A 80 -8.96 8.96 -2.21
CA SER A 80 -7.55 8.87 -1.87
C SER A 80 -7.33 9.62 -0.56
N CYS A 81 -6.96 8.92 0.51
CA CYS A 81 -6.69 9.52 1.82
C CYS A 81 -5.22 9.39 2.18
N ASP A 82 -4.61 10.48 2.63
CA ASP A 82 -3.25 10.45 3.18
C ASP A 82 -3.04 11.53 4.23
N ILE A 83 -2.05 11.34 5.09
CA ILE A 83 -1.66 12.35 6.07
C ILE A 83 -0.86 13.49 5.43
N SER A 84 -0.17 13.21 4.30
CA SER A 84 0.67 14.14 3.57
C SER A 84 -0.15 14.93 2.55
N GLU A 85 -0.38 16.20 2.82
CA GLU A 85 -1.01 17.10 1.84
C GLU A 85 -0.20 17.23 0.56
N LYS A 86 1.14 17.12 0.63
CA LYS A 86 2.00 17.23 -0.56
C LYS A 86 1.89 16.02 -1.48
N GLN A 87 1.79 14.83 -0.92
CA GLN A 87 1.51 13.61 -1.70
C GLN A 87 0.16 13.74 -2.43
N LEU A 88 -0.88 14.19 -1.74
CA LEU A 88 -2.20 14.38 -2.32
C LEU A 88 -2.22 15.49 -3.39
N GLU A 89 -1.50 16.61 -3.20
CA GLU A 89 -1.34 17.67 -4.21
C GLU A 89 -0.70 17.12 -5.50
N ASN A 90 0.35 16.28 -5.36
CA ASN A 90 1.01 15.63 -6.49
C ASN A 90 0.05 14.67 -7.22
N ALA A 91 -0.64 13.81 -6.46
CA ALA A 91 -1.60 12.86 -7.01
C ALA A 91 -2.79 13.58 -7.70
N TYR A 92 -3.30 14.68 -7.12
CA TYR A 92 -4.31 15.52 -7.76
C TYR A 92 -3.83 16.12 -9.10
N SER A 93 -2.58 16.60 -9.14
CA SER A 93 -1.99 17.15 -10.35
C SER A 93 -1.93 16.11 -11.47
N VAL A 94 -1.60 14.87 -11.15
CA VAL A 94 -1.63 13.73 -12.08
C VAL A 94 -3.07 13.44 -12.51
N ALA A 95 -4.00 13.30 -11.57
CA ALA A 95 -5.40 13.05 -11.87
C ALA A 95 -5.98 14.08 -12.83
N LYS A 96 -5.74 15.37 -12.59
CA LYS A 96 -6.16 16.47 -13.46
C LYS A 96 -5.55 16.40 -14.85
N LYS A 97 -4.25 16.08 -14.94
CA LYS A 97 -3.54 15.95 -16.23
C LYS A 97 -4.15 14.87 -17.12
N TYR A 98 -4.65 13.81 -16.52
CA TYR A 98 -5.21 12.65 -17.25
C TYR A 98 -6.75 12.56 -17.20
N ASN A 99 -7.44 13.64 -16.77
CA ASN A 99 -8.91 13.74 -16.69
C ASN A 99 -9.55 12.68 -15.76
N LEU A 100 -8.89 12.33 -14.69
CA LEU A 100 -9.39 11.43 -13.63
C LEU A 100 -9.89 12.19 -12.39
N ASP A 101 -9.71 13.51 -12.33
CA ASP A 101 -10.02 14.36 -11.20
C ASP A 101 -11.52 14.38 -10.83
N ASN A 102 -12.41 14.11 -11.77
CA ASN A 102 -13.84 13.92 -11.51
C ASN A 102 -14.20 12.57 -10.88
N SER A 103 -13.27 11.61 -10.90
CA SER A 103 -13.45 10.26 -10.36
C SER A 103 -12.67 10.02 -9.08
N ILE A 104 -11.84 10.98 -8.65
CA ILE A 104 -11.00 10.85 -7.46
C ILE A 104 -11.20 12.04 -6.53
N GLU A 105 -11.61 11.74 -5.31
CA GLU A 105 -11.63 12.69 -4.19
C GLU A 105 -10.34 12.54 -3.37
N PHE A 106 -9.71 13.65 -3.00
CA PHE A 106 -8.48 13.69 -2.20
C PHE A 106 -8.76 14.25 -0.82
N VAL A 107 -8.53 13.44 0.22
CA VAL A 107 -8.84 13.78 1.62
C VAL A 107 -7.58 13.71 2.46
N CYS A 108 -7.09 14.87 2.92
CA CYS A 108 -5.96 14.90 3.85
C CYS A 108 -6.42 14.54 5.26
N GLN A 109 -6.05 13.31 5.70
CA GLN A 109 -6.46 12.77 7.00
C GLN A 109 -5.62 11.57 7.43
N ASP A 110 -5.49 11.38 8.74
CA ASP A 110 -4.89 10.19 9.33
C ASP A 110 -5.82 8.97 9.20
N THR A 111 -5.30 7.84 8.73
CA THR A 111 -6.05 6.58 8.58
C THR A 111 -6.55 6.03 9.92
N MET A 112 -5.93 6.40 11.04
CA MET A 112 -6.39 6.02 12.38
C MET A 112 -7.55 6.89 12.91
N GLU A 113 -7.96 7.92 12.18
CA GLU A 113 -9.06 8.81 12.54
C GLU A 113 -10.20 8.71 11.53
N LEU A 114 -9.99 9.02 10.26
CA LEU A 114 -10.93 9.02 9.13
C LEU A 114 -12.31 9.69 9.40
N ASP A 115 -12.35 10.66 10.32
CA ASP A 115 -13.59 11.30 10.77
C ASP A 115 -14.23 12.22 9.73
N LYS A 116 -13.49 12.61 8.67
CA LYS A 116 -14.07 13.28 7.50
C LYS A 116 -14.81 12.33 6.54
N ILE A 117 -14.73 11.04 6.79
CA ILE A 117 -15.32 10.01 5.94
C ILE A 117 -16.53 9.40 6.65
N GLU A 118 -17.66 9.39 5.94
CA GLU A 118 -18.92 8.86 6.47
C GLU A 118 -18.89 7.33 6.62
N ASP A 119 -19.67 6.85 7.59
CA ASP A 119 -19.88 5.43 7.84
C ASP A 119 -20.55 4.74 6.65
N ASN A 120 -20.25 3.46 6.45
CA ASN A 120 -20.91 2.60 5.46
C ASN A 120 -20.95 3.20 4.05
N THR A 121 -19.86 3.84 3.63
CA THR A 121 -19.79 4.57 2.35
C THR A 121 -19.19 3.74 1.23
N TYR A 122 -18.18 2.90 1.52
CA TYR A 122 -17.39 2.24 0.48
C TYR A 122 -17.80 0.78 0.27
N ASP A 123 -17.86 0.40 -1.01
CA ASP A 123 -18.01 -0.99 -1.43
C ASP A 123 -16.70 -1.77 -1.21
N PHE A 124 -15.56 -1.06 -1.34
CA PHE A 124 -14.24 -1.66 -1.27
C PHE A 124 -13.23 -0.68 -0.65
N VAL A 125 -12.39 -1.17 0.24
CA VAL A 125 -11.23 -0.45 0.79
C VAL A 125 -9.96 -1.24 0.47
N PHE A 126 -8.95 -0.55 -0.01
CA PHE A 126 -7.68 -1.16 -0.40
C PHE A 126 -6.50 -0.45 0.25
N THR A 127 -5.59 -1.21 0.85
CA THR A 127 -4.30 -0.71 1.33
C THR A 127 -3.16 -1.51 0.74
N SER A 128 -2.07 -0.84 0.38
CA SER A 128 -0.93 -1.53 -0.21
C SER A 128 0.40 -0.85 0.06
N ASN A 129 1.41 -1.68 0.03
CA ASN A 129 2.83 -1.35 -0.03
C ASN A 129 3.38 -0.59 1.18
N GLY A 130 3.33 -1.21 2.35
CA GLY A 130 4.05 -0.69 3.52
C GLY A 130 3.27 0.34 4.33
N VAL A 131 1.96 0.20 4.43
CA VAL A 131 1.12 1.07 5.27
C VAL A 131 1.39 0.83 6.76
N HIS A 132 1.45 -0.44 7.18
CA HIS A 132 1.54 -0.80 8.60
C HIS A 132 2.77 -0.26 9.31
N VAL A 133 3.87 -0.09 8.59
CA VAL A 133 5.12 0.43 9.17
C VAL A 133 4.95 1.84 9.76
N TRP A 134 3.96 2.59 9.28
CA TRP A 134 3.67 3.96 9.72
C TRP A 134 2.58 4.06 10.79
N ILE A 135 1.86 2.97 11.05
CA ILE A 135 0.70 2.93 11.94
C ILE A 135 1.13 2.52 13.35
N ASN A 136 0.86 3.37 14.33
CA ASN A 136 1.15 3.09 15.74
C ASN A 136 -0.01 2.41 16.50
N ASP A 137 -1.20 2.38 15.92
CA ASP A 137 -2.38 1.70 16.45
C ASP A 137 -3.15 1.00 15.32
N LEU A 138 -2.82 -0.29 15.09
CA LEU A 138 -3.49 -1.11 14.08
C LEU A 138 -4.99 -1.26 14.36
N LEU A 139 -5.39 -1.35 15.64
CA LEU A 139 -6.80 -1.53 15.98
C LEU A 139 -7.62 -0.29 15.64
N ALA A 140 -7.09 0.91 15.90
CA ALA A 140 -7.74 2.16 15.50
C ALA A 140 -7.89 2.25 13.98
N MET A 141 -6.83 1.93 13.22
CA MET A 141 -6.88 1.87 11.76
C MET A 141 -7.96 0.91 11.26
N TYR A 142 -7.98 -0.34 11.75
CA TYR A 142 -8.94 -1.34 11.29
C TYR A 142 -10.37 -1.07 11.74
N LYS A 143 -10.59 -0.46 12.90
CA LYS A 143 -11.92 0.02 13.32
C LYS A 143 -12.47 1.09 12.37
N ASN A 144 -11.62 2.00 11.90
CA ASN A 144 -12.03 2.99 10.91
C ASN A 144 -12.29 2.35 9.54
N ILE A 145 -11.46 1.41 9.10
CA ILE A 145 -11.72 0.65 7.86
C ILE A 145 -13.09 -0.07 7.98
N TYR A 146 -13.34 -0.77 9.09
CA TYR A 146 -14.65 -1.42 9.33
C TYR A 146 -15.80 -0.42 9.30
N ARG A 147 -15.64 0.74 9.94
CA ARG A 147 -16.67 1.77 10.01
C ARG A 147 -17.07 2.30 8.63
N VAL A 148 -16.09 2.62 7.80
CA VAL A 148 -16.34 3.25 6.48
C VAL A 148 -16.79 2.28 5.40
N ILE A 149 -16.52 0.98 5.55
CA ILE A 149 -17.00 -0.08 4.63
C ILE A 149 -18.49 -0.33 4.84
N LYS A 150 -19.26 -0.49 3.76
CA LYS A 150 -20.66 -0.92 3.77
C LYS A 150 -20.80 -2.33 4.33
N PRO A 151 -21.97 -2.72 4.86
CA PRO A 151 -22.30 -4.13 5.11
C PRO A 151 -22.07 -4.97 3.83
N ASN A 152 -21.39 -6.09 3.95
CA ASN A 152 -20.91 -6.97 2.87
C ASN A 152 -19.85 -6.32 1.95
N GLY A 153 -19.34 -5.14 2.27
CA GLY A 153 -18.21 -4.55 1.58
C GLY A 153 -16.89 -5.24 1.95
N VAL A 154 -15.91 -5.06 1.09
CA VAL A 154 -14.64 -5.80 1.11
C VAL A 154 -13.48 -4.90 1.53
N TYR A 155 -12.58 -5.43 2.32
CA TYR A 155 -11.24 -4.90 2.55
C TYR A 155 -10.21 -5.84 1.96
N ILE A 156 -9.27 -5.31 1.18
CA ILE A 156 -8.11 -6.07 0.70
C ILE A 156 -6.84 -5.31 1.08
N MET A 157 -5.93 -6.03 1.68
CA MET A 157 -4.60 -5.57 2.06
C MET A 157 -3.56 -6.27 1.20
N HIS A 158 -2.61 -5.51 0.68
CA HIS A 158 -1.36 -6.01 0.12
C HIS A 158 -0.22 -5.33 0.87
N GLU A 159 0.52 -6.07 1.70
CA GLU A 159 1.48 -5.51 2.64
C GLU A 159 2.81 -6.29 2.62
N ILE A 160 3.90 -5.63 2.98
CA ILE A 160 5.17 -6.30 3.20
C ILE A 160 4.99 -7.38 4.27
N HIS A 161 5.44 -8.59 3.97
CA HIS A 161 5.27 -9.70 4.90
C HIS A 161 6.03 -9.45 6.21
N PRO A 162 5.41 -9.63 7.39
CA PRO A 162 6.05 -9.39 8.68
C PRO A 162 7.35 -10.17 8.90
N PHE A 163 7.53 -11.32 8.27
CA PHE A 163 8.77 -12.10 8.35
C PHE A 163 9.96 -11.46 7.63
N GLN A 164 9.74 -10.45 6.80
CA GLN A 164 10.84 -9.65 6.23
C GLN A 164 11.50 -8.74 7.27
N ARG A 165 10.74 -8.28 8.25
CA ARG A 165 11.16 -7.22 9.19
C ARG A 165 12.32 -7.57 10.15
N PRO A 166 12.59 -8.84 10.54
CA PRO A 166 13.78 -9.19 11.32
C PRO A 166 15.09 -9.16 10.57
N PHE A 167 15.07 -9.11 9.23
CA PHE A 167 16.24 -9.25 8.39
C PHE A 167 16.68 -7.92 7.77
N ASN A 168 17.98 -7.82 7.44
CA ASN A 168 18.51 -6.84 6.52
C ASN A 168 18.59 -7.42 5.08
N ASP A 169 19.05 -6.60 4.14
CA ASP A 169 19.16 -6.98 2.72
C ASP A 169 20.14 -8.17 2.48
N ASP A 170 21.08 -8.39 3.40
CA ASP A 170 22.00 -9.53 3.37
C ASP A 170 21.41 -10.79 4.06
N ALA A 171 20.13 -10.80 4.37
CA ALA A 171 19.42 -11.87 5.08
C ALA A 171 19.97 -12.19 6.49
N HIS A 172 20.67 -11.24 7.14
CA HIS A 172 21.05 -11.37 8.52
C HIS A 172 19.94 -10.91 9.46
N ILE A 173 19.71 -11.66 10.54
CA ILE A 173 18.78 -11.25 11.59
C ILE A 173 19.36 -10.05 12.33
N ILE A 174 18.69 -8.90 12.26
CA ILE A 174 19.10 -7.64 12.90
C ILE A 174 18.29 -7.31 14.14
N LYS A 175 17.17 -8.01 14.36
CA LYS A 175 16.35 -7.84 15.57
C LYS A 175 15.46 -9.06 15.82
N PRO A 176 14.98 -9.28 17.05
CA PRO A 176 13.95 -10.28 17.32
C PRO A 176 12.64 -9.95 16.61
N TYR A 177 11.91 -10.98 16.18
CA TYR A 177 10.62 -10.83 15.50
C TYR A 177 9.54 -10.16 16.36
N ASP A 178 9.59 -10.37 17.68
CA ASP A 178 8.65 -9.80 18.66
C ASP A 178 8.94 -8.34 19.04
N LYS A 179 10.07 -7.79 18.58
CA LYS A 179 10.36 -6.37 18.76
C LYS A 179 9.64 -5.54 17.71
N ILE A 180 8.46 -5.01 18.08
CA ILE A 180 7.55 -4.30 17.17
C ILE A 180 7.82 -2.79 17.04
N GLY A 181 8.64 -2.21 17.91
CA GLY A 181 8.91 -0.76 17.91
C GLY A 181 8.26 -0.03 19.10
N PRO A 182 8.16 1.30 19.08
CA PRO A 182 8.60 2.16 17.98
C PRO A 182 10.09 2.10 17.69
N PHE A 183 10.43 2.21 16.40
CA PHE A 183 11.79 2.47 15.94
C PHE A 183 11.82 3.92 15.47
N GLU A 184 12.69 4.72 16.09
CA GLU A 184 12.75 6.15 15.83
C GLU A 184 14.17 6.54 15.38
N ASP A 185 14.24 7.28 14.28
CA ASP A 185 15.42 7.96 13.80
C ASP A 185 15.19 9.49 13.72
N GLU A 186 16.04 10.22 13.03
CA GLU A 186 15.92 11.68 12.90
C GLU A 186 14.69 12.11 12.10
N GLN A 187 14.21 11.29 11.15
CA GLN A 187 13.19 11.65 10.17
C GLN A 187 11.83 11.00 10.43
N GLU A 188 11.79 9.80 10.99
CA GLU A 188 10.56 9.00 11.06
C GLU A 188 10.44 8.14 12.32
N ILE A 189 9.24 7.65 12.56
CA ILE A 189 8.92 6.65 13.58
C ILE A 189 8.21 5.50 12.88
N THR A 190 8.75 4.29 13.02
CA THR A 190 8.23 3.10 12.33
C THR A 190 7.89 1.97 13.29
N TYR A 191 7.04 1.04 12.82
CA TYR A 191 6.54 -0.11 13.55
C TYR A 191 6.67 -1.36 12.69
N HIS A 192 7.11 -2.47 13.29
CA HIS A 192 7.27 -3.76 12.62
C HIS A 192 6.31 -4.78 13.24
N TRP A 193 5.05 -4.64 12.92
CA TRP A 193 3.99 -5.50 13.45
C TRP A 193 4.17 -6.96 13.06
N ARG A 194 3.82 -7.86 13.96
CA ARG A 194 3.83 -9.29 13.71
C ARG A 194 2.56 -9.70 12.94
N LEU A 195 2.63 -10.84 12.28
CA LEU A 195 1.47 -11.41 11.59
C LEU A 195 0.25 -11.55 12.51
N MET A 196 0.48 -12.03 13.74
CA MET A 196 -0.58 -12.17 14.74
C MET A 196 -1.19 -10.83 15.16
N ASP A 197 -0.41 -9.76 15.24
CA ASP A 197 -0.91 -8.44 15.63
C ASP A 197 -1.86 -7.91 14.55
N ILE A 198 -1.50 -8.10 13.28
CA ILE A 198 -2.32 -7.71 12.12
C ILE A 198 -3.64 -8.49 12.12
N PHE A 199 -3.61 -9.81 12.20
CA PHE A 199 -4.81 -10.65 12.16
C PHE A 199 -5.73 -10.38 13.36
N ASN A 200 -5.16 -10.22 14.56
CA ASN A 200 -5.93 -9.89 15.75
C ASN A 200 -6.58 -8.51 15.65
N ALA A 201 -5.89 -7.51 15.10
CA ALA A 201 -6.46 -6.18 14.91
C ALA A 201 -7.59 -6.19 13.88
N ILE A 202 -7.44 -6.91 12.75
CA ILE A 202 -8.49 -7.10 11.75
C ILE A 202 -9.74 -7.73 12.40
N THR A 203 -9.58 -8.88 13.05
CA THR A 203 -10.73 -9.61 13.61
C THR A 203 -11.37 -8.89 14.79
N THR A 204 -10.58 -8.24 15.64
CA THR A 204 -11.09 -7.45 16.77
C THR A 204 -11.85 -6.21 16.32
N SER A 205 -11.55 -5.67 15.14
CA SER A 205 -12.29 -4.54 14.56
C SER A 205 -13.72 -4.91 14.11
N GLY A 206 -14.01 -6.20 13.96
CA GLY A 206 -15.28 -6.72 13.43
C GLY A 206 -15.21 -7.19 11.98
N LEU A 207 -14.09 -7.02 11.31
CA LEU A 207 -13.85 -7.56 9.97
C LEU A 207 -13.64 -9.08 10.04
N ASN A 208 -14.25 -9.82 9.11
CA ASN A 208 -14.10 -11.26 9.00
C ASN A 208 -13.07 -11.58 7.91
N ILE A 209 -11.97 -12.21 8.27
CA ILE A 209 -10.96 -12.68 7.31
C ILE A 209 -11.57 -13.83 6.50
N GLU A 210 -11.65 -13.66 5.19
CA GLU A 210 -12.16 -14.65 4.25
C GLU A 210 -11.03 -15.41 3.54
N HIS A 211 -9.90 -14.74 3.31
CA HIS A 211 -8.79 -15.30 2.57
C HIS A 211 -7.46 -14.63 2.93
N THR A 212 -6.40 -15.41 2.93
CA THR A 212 -5.04 -14.93 3.12
C THR A 212 -4.10 -15.61 2.14
N GLU A 213 -3.12 -14.86 1.60
CA GLU A 213 -2.06 -15.39 0.74
C GLU A 213 -0.71 -14.87 1.19
N GLU A 214 0.25 -15.76 1.27
CA GLU A 214 1.68 -15.41 1.37
C GLU A 214 2.27 -15.45 -0.03
N MET A 215 2.81 -14.32 -0.49
CA MET A 215 3.27 -14.17 -1.86
C MET A 215 4.77 -13.94 -1.90
N PHE A 216 5.39 -14.55 -2.90
CA PHE A 216 6.81 -14.40 -3.17
C PHE A 216 7.05 -13.30 -4.21
N CYS A 217 8.29 -12.95 -4.40
CA CYS A 217 8.75 -11.99 -5.39
C CYS A 217 8.20 -12.26 -6.80
N GLU A 218 7.66 -11.24 -7.46
CA GLU A 218 7.31 -11.25 -8.88
C GLU A 218 8.20 -10.27 -9.65
N LYS A 219 8.94 -10.76 -10.64
CA LYS A 219 9.92 -9.95 -11.40
C LYS A 219 9.34 -8.67 -11.96
N ASP A 220 8.18 -8.76 -12.61
CA ASP A 220 7.54 -7.62 -13.27
C ASP A 220 6.92 -6.61 -12.29
N TYR A 221 6.63 -7.04 -11.06
CA TYR A 221 6.02 -6.20 -10.04
C TYR A 221 7.05 -5.48 -9.18
N GLU A 222 8.17 -6.14 -8.85
CA GLU A 222 9.06 -5.71 -7.76
C GLU A 222 10.31 -4.96 -8.21
N GLU A 223 10.67 -5.00 -9.47
CA GLU A 223 11.86 -4.32 -10.00
C GLU A 223 12.02 -2.87 -9.47
N PRO A 224 10.96 -2.07 -9.33
CA PRO A 224 11.07 -0.71 -8.82
C PRO A 224 11.37 -0.60 -7.31
N PHE A 225 11.16 -1.68 -6.53
CA PHE A 225 11.18 -1.62 -5.06
C PHE A 225 12.51 -2.04 -4.42
N TRP A 226 13.46 -2.56 -5.19
CA TRP A 226 14.75 -3.04 -4.65
C TRP A 226 15.82 -1.96 -4.52
N LEU A 227 15.60 -0.84 -5.13
CA LEU A 227 16.53 0.27 -5.08
C LEU A 227 16.22 1.14 -3.87
N SER A 228 17.27 1.58 -3.17
CA SER A 228 17.12 2.59 -2.15
C SER A 228 16.54 3.88 -2.74
N LEU A 229 15.90 4.70 -1.91
CA LEU A 229 15.42 6.02 -2.35
C LEU A 229 16.56 6.83 -2.98
N ASP A 230 17.74 6.76 -2.42
CA ASP A 230 18.95 7.44 -2.94
C ASP A 230 19.34 6.98 -4.34
N ASP A 231 19.32 5.68 -4.62
CA ASP A 231 19.61 5.13 -5.94
C ASP A 231 18.57 5.58 -6.97
N ILE A 232 17.33 5.55 -6.54
CA ILE A 232 16.20 6.04 -7.30
C ILE A 232 16.36 7.52 -7.70
N LEU A 233 16.70 8.36 -6.73
CA LEU A 233 16.92 9.80 -6.96
C LEU A 233 18.11 10.06 -7.91
N LYS A 234 19.09 9.16 -7.91
CA LYS A 234 20.23 9.18 -8.85
C LYS A 234 19.87 8.62 -10.22
N GLY A 235 18.65 8.11 -10.42
CA GLY A 235 18.22 7.51 -11.69
C GLY A 235 18.81 6.14 -11.96
N ILE A 236 19.31 5.45 -10.92
CA ILE A 236 19.82 4.07 -11.03
C ILE A 236 18.62 3.13 -11.23
N THR A 237 18.79 2.17 -12.12
CA THR A 237 17.83 1.08 -12.35
C THR A 237 18.54 -0.25 -12.20
N ALA A 238 17.85 -1.26 -11.67
CA ALA A 238 18.41 -2.61 -11.60
C ALA A 238 18.59 -3.19 -13.00
N THR A 239 19.71 -3.88 -13.21
CA THR A 239 19.94 -4.65 -14.44
C THR A 239 19.12 -5.95 -14.42
N LYS A 240 18.84 -6.52 -15.59
CA LYS A 240 18.14 -7.80 -15.67
C LYS A 240 18.88 -8.92 -14.90
N GLU A 241 20.21 -8.91 -14.90
CA GLU A 241 20.99 -9.89 -14.16
C GLU A 241 20.84 -9.73 -12.65
N GLU A 242 20.84 -8.49 -12.13
CA GLU A 242 20.56 -8.21 -10.72
C GLU A 242 19.15 -8.67 -10.34
N VAL A 243 18.15 -8.37 -11.18
CA VAL A 243 16.78 -8.84 -10.99
C VAL A 243 16.70 -10.36 -10.91
N ASP A 244 17.33 -11.07 -11.86
CA ASP A 244 17.34 -12.54 -11.88
C ASP A 244 18.02 -13.14 -10.64
N ARG A 245 19.10 -12.51 -10.15
CA ARG A 245 19.80 -12.92 -8.94
C ARG A 245 18.98 -12.69 -7.67
N MET A 246 18.23 -11.61 -7.61
CA MET A 246 17.36 -11.28 -6.47
C MET A 246 16.24 -12.32 -6.27
N HIS A 247 15.81 -13.01 -7.33
CA HIS A 247 14.79 -14.07 -7.27
C HIS A 247 15.34 -15.47 -7.03
N ASP A 248 16.65 -15.68 -7.14
CA ASP A 248 17.27 -16.97 -6.85
C ASP A 248 17.60 -17.06 -5.35
N TRP A 249 16.82 -17.84 -4.60
CA TRP A 249 17.02 -18.03 -3.16
C TRP A 249 18.40 -18.61 -2.79
N LYS A 250 19.11 -19.23 -3.72
CA LYS A 250 20.49 -19.72 -3.51
C LYS A 250 21.50 -18.56 -3.50
N ILE A 251 21.15 -17.44 -4.09
CA ILE A 251 21.96 -16.22 -4.17
C ILE A 251 21.43 -15.19 -3.16
N ASN A 252 20.11 -15.00 -3.14
CA ASN A 252 19.42 -14.13 -2.20
C ASN A 252 18.53 -14.97 -1.26
N PRO A 253 18.97 -15.29 -0.04
CA PRO A 253 18.18 -16.09 0.90
C PRO A 253 16.81 -15.48 1.24
N MET A 254 16.65 -14.17 1.11
CA MET A 254 15.36 -13.49 1.33
C MET A 254 14.29 -13.92 0.32
N ALA A 255 14.68 -14.38 -0.86
CA ALA A 255 13.74 -14.93 -1.85
C ALA A 255 13.15 -16.29 -1.44
N ALA A 256 13.65 -16.93 -0.38
CA ALA A 256 13.10 -18.19 0.15
C ALA A 256 11.92 -17.97 1.12
N ILE A 257 11.66 -16.74 1.54
CA ILE A 257 10.57 -16.40 2.46
C ILE A 257 9.58 -15.46 1.77
N PRO A 258 8.29 -15.45 2.18
CA PRO A 258 7.30 -14.60 1.52
C PRO A 258 7.66 -13.11 1.66
N ASN A 259 7.55 -12.40 0.56
CA ASN A 259 7.78 -10.94 0.49
C ASN A 259 6.54 -10.17 0.88
N TRP A 260 5.38 -10.69 0.50
CA TRP A 260 4.11 -9.99 0.62
C TRP A 260 3.07 -10.85 1.33
N LEU A 261 2.17 -10.16 2.02
CA LEU A 261 0.98 -10.70 2.65
C LEU A 261 -0.25 -10.06 2.02
N ASN A 262 -1.15 -10.88 1.49
CA ASN A 262 -2.48 -10.43 1.10
C ASN A 262 -3.52 -10.94 2.10
N VAL A 263 -4.43 -10.08 2.49
CA VAL A 263 -5.58 -10.43 3.33
C VAL A 263 -6.84 -9.87 2.70
N VAL A 264 -7.84 -10.71 2.54
CA VAL A 264 -9.20 -10.32 2.18
C VAL A 264 -10.08 -10.45 3.41
N ALA A 265 -10.76 -9.39 3.77
CA ALA A 265 -11.72 -9.38 4.88
C ALA A 265 -13.03 -8.70 4.49
N ILE A 266 -14.13 -9.12 5.10
CA ILE A 266 -15.49 -8.65 4.79
C ILE A 266 -16.17 -8.14 6.05
N LYS A 267 -16.88 -7.03 5.93
CA LYS A 267 -17.80 -6.54 6.95
C LYS A 267 -19.13 -7.31 6.82
N ARG A 268 -19.40 -8.22 7.74
CA ARG A 268 -20.67 -8.95 7.81
C ARG A 268 -21.65 -8.32 8.78
#